data_05a1513b21acfad666917e40c5ba70d3
#
_entry.id   05a1513b21acfad666917e40c5ba70d3
#
_cell.length_a   1.000
_cell.length_b   1.000
_cell.length_c   1.000
_cell.angle_alpha   90.00
_cell.angle_beta   90.00
_cell.angle_gamma   90.00
#
_symmetry.space_group_name_H-M   'P 1'
#
loop_
_entity.id
_entity.type
_entity.pdbx_description
1 polymer ?
#
loop_
_entity_poly.entity_id
_entity_poly.type
_entity_poly.pdbx_seq_one_letter_code
_entity_poly.pdbx_strand_id
1 'polypeptide(L)'
;MNLNQPASTVRSHSRLLAPTAFKFVLNRELRRAMRSSTRLSLVVIETTRSLDGVSVSADERTIREVAQLINDEMRDHDLFGLADEGTLSLVLRGTDYSRSVRVVDRLLSRLETHQFAMPIQIALGAACYPMHAMGAESLKRWALAHPIACCRGCIDPPDMNAINAKN
;
A
#
# COMPACT_ATOMS: atom_id res chain seq x y z
N MET A 1 34.23 23.71 -23.82
CA MET A 1 33.07 24.44 -23.27
C MET A 1 31.81 23.80 -23.80
N ASN A 2 31.14 22.99 -23.01
CA ASN A 2 29.70 22.77 -23.12
C ASN A 2 29.24 22.00 -21.89
N LEU A 3 28.77 22.76 -20.95
CA LEU A 3 28.00 22.36 -19.80
C LEU A 3 26.58 22.07 -20.30
N ASN A 4 26.19 20.82 -20.35
CA ASN A 4 24.80 20.45 -20.40
C ASN A 4 24.61 19.15 -19.65
N GLN A 5 24.55 19.28 -18.32
CA GLN A 5 23.97 18.25 -17.49
C GLN A 5 22.46 18.45 -17.49
N PRO A 6 21.69 17.46 -17.89
CA PRO A 6 20.25 17.47 -17.61
C PRO A 6 20.11 17.27 -16.10
N ALA A 7 19.57 18.25 -15.44
CA ALA A 7 19.12 18.16 -14.07
C ALA A 7 18.16 16.97 -13.93
N SER A 8 18.65 15.90 -13.32
CA SER A 8 17.78 14.84 -12.82
C SER A 8 16.94 15.46 -11.70
N THR A 9 15.74 15.83 -12.06
CA THR A 9 14.70 16.30 -11.14
C THR A 9 14.40 15.16 -10.20
N VAL A 10 15.02 15.21 -9.02
CA VAL A 10 14.68 14.35 -7.88
C VAL A 10 13.25 14.69 -7.49
N ARG A 11 12.29 13.90 -7.99
CA ARG A 11 10.91 13.91 -7.53
C ARG A 11 10.80 13.15 -6.20
N SER A 12 11.49 13.61 -5.19
CA SER A 12 11.34 13.11 -3.83
C SER A 12 10.43 14.03 -3.01
N HIS A 13 9.19 14.18 -3.44
CA HIS A 13 8.14 14.65 -2.56
C HIS A 13 7.29 13.44 -2.22
N SER A 14 7.48 12.91 -1.03
CA SER A 14 6.62 11.88 -0.47
C SER A 14 5.18 12.43 -0.47
N ARG A 15 4.33 11.89 -1.33
CA ARG A 15 2.89 12.20 -1.40
C ARG A 15 2.11 11.59 -0.24
N LEU A 16 2.82 11.01 0.71
CA LEU A 16 2.24 10.30 1.84
C LEU A 16 1.57 11.28 2.80
N LEU A 17 0.26 11.23 2.85
CA LEU A 17 -0.53 12.02 3.79
C LEU A 17 -0.45 11.42 5.20
N ALA A 18 -0.32 12.28 6.20
CA ALA A 18 -0.46 11.90 7.60
C ALA A 18 -1.89 11.42 7.90
N PRO A 19 -2.13 10.60 8.94
CA PRO A 19 -3.42 9.96 9.19
C PRO A 19 -4.60 10.91 9.24
N THR A 20 -4.48 12.04 9.94
CA THR A 20 -5.54 13.04 10.03
C THR A 20 -5.85 13.69 8.68
N ALA A 21 -4.82 14.03 7.90
CA ALA A 21 -4.97 14.62 6.59
C ALA A 21 -5.58 13.59 5.61
N PHE A 22 -5.13 12.33 5.66
CA PHE A 22 -5.68 11.26 4.83
C PHE A 22 -7.17 11.04 5.11
N LYS A 23 -7.55 10.92 6.38
CA LYS A 23 -8.95 10.77 6.80
C LYS A 23 -9.83 11.91 6.31
N PHE A 24 -9.34 13.15 6.42
CA PHE A 24 -10.06 14.32 5.92
C PHE A 24 -10.28 14.28 4.43
N VAL A 25 -9.21 13.98 3.67
CA VAL A 25 -9.25 13.92 2.20
C VAL A 25 -10.12 12.76 1.71
N LEU A 26 -10.01 11.58 2.31
CA LEU A 26 -10.87 10.43 1.98
C LEU A 26 -12.36 10.76 2.14
N ASN A 27 -12.73 11.37 3.28
CA ASN A 27 -14.13 11.77 3.53
C ASN A 27 -14.61 12.83 2.52
N ARG A 28 -13.74 13.76 2.12
CA ARG A 28 -14.04 14.77 1.10
C ARG A 28 -14.28 14.15 -0.27
N GLU A 29 -13.40 13.25 -0.69
CA GLU A 29 -13.53 12.58 -1.99
C GLU A 29 -14.74 11.63 -2.03
N LEU A 30 -15.05 10.98 -0.92
CA LEU A 30 -16.24 10.15 -0.81
C LEU A 30 -17.52 10.98 -0.95
N ARG A 31 -17.61 12.11 -0.25
CA ARG A 31 -18.75 13.06 -0.42
C ARG A 31 -18.86 13.59 -1.84
N ARG A 32 -17.71 13.83 -2.51
CA ARG A 32 -17.68 14.23 -3.92
C ARG A 32 -18.23 13.13 -4.80
N ALA A 33 -17.77 11.89 -4.61
CA ALA A 33 -18.27 10.73 -5.35
C ALA A 33 -19.78 10.53 -5.20
N MET A 34 -20.29 10.72 -3.97
CA MET A 34 -21.74 10.69 -3.68
C MET A 34 -22.51 11.73 -4.48
N ARG A 35 -22.06 12.99 -4.48
CA ARG A 35 -22.73 14.09 -5.20
C ARG A 35 -22.69 13.94 -6.73
N SER A 36 -21.60 13.37 -7.24
CA SER A 36 -21.38 13.21 -8.68
C SER A 36 -21.84 11.84 -9.21
N SER A 37 -22.40 11.00 -8.33
CA SER A 37 -22.77 9.60 -8.68
C SER A 37 -21.63 8.83 -9.34
N THR A 38 -20.39 9.10 -8.88
CA THR A 38 -19.19 8.43 -9.37
C THR A 38 -18.73 7.34 -8.40
N ARG A 39 -17.89 6.45 -8.89
CA ARG A 39 -17.28 5.40 -8.06
C ARG A 39 -15.99 5.89 -7.41
N LEU A 40 -15.66 5.30 -6.29
CA LEU A 40 -14.40 5.49 -5.59
C LEU A 40 -13.96 4.16 -5.00
N SER A 41 -12.72 3.78 -5.20
CA SER A 41 -12.14 2.60 -4.54
C SER A 41 -11.11 3.02 -3.51
N LEU A 42 -11.13 2.35 -2.37
CA LEU A 42 -10.12 2.42 -1.33
C LEU A 42 -9.32 1.12 -1.37
N VAL A 43 -8.00 1.23 -1.59
CA VAL A 43 -7.07 0.11 -1.42
C VAL A 43 -6.39 0.28 -0.08
N VAL A 44 -6.33 -0.79 0.70
CA VAL A 44 -5.69 -0.82 2.02
C VAL A 44 -4.55 -1.81 1.98
N ILE A 45 -3.40 -1.41 2.51
CA ILE A 45 -2.17 -2.19 2.55
C ILE A 45 -1.74 -2.28 4.00
N GLU A 46 -1.88 -3.45 4.57
CA GLU A 46 -1.44 -3.75 5.93
C GLU A 46 -0.07 -4.42 5.88
N THR A 47 0.90 -3.86 6.60
CA THR A 47 2.26 -4.37 6.66
C THR A 47 2.58 -4.80 8.08
N THR A 48 2.84 -6.09 8.25
CA THR A 48 3.11 -6.69 9.56
C THR A 48 4.43 -7.46 9.54
N ARG A 49 4.96 -7.72 10.73
CA ARG A 49 6.09 -8.61 10.97
C ARG A 49 5.77 -9.57 12.11
N SER A 50 6.45 -10.70 12.16
CA SER A 50 6.37 -11.60 13.30
C SER A 50 7.36 -11.16 14.38
N LEU A 51 6.86 -11.01 15.60
CA LEU A 51 7.67 -10.78 16.79
C LEU A 51 7.27 -11.85 17.83
N ASP A 52 8.18 -12.76 18.15
CA ASP A 52 7.94 -13.88 19.09
C ASP A 52 6.66 -14.69 18.78
N GLY A 53 6.38 -14.89 17.48
CA GLY A 53 5.20 -15.61 17.01
C GLY A 53 3.91 -14.80 16.97
N VAL A 54 3.95 -13.52 17.35
CA VAL A 54 2.81 -12.61 17.29
C VAL A 54 2.97 -11.68 16.09
N SER A 55 1.88 -11.47 15.33
CA SER A 55 1.86 -10.49 14.23
C SER A 55 1.70 -9.09 14.82
N VAL A 56 2.65 -8.23 14.53
CA VAL A 56 2.65 -6.81 14.94
C VAL A 56 2.86 -5.92 13.71
N SER A 57 2.48 -4.65 13.80
CA SER A 57 2.77 -3.68 12.75
C SER A 57 4.27 -3.63 12.45
N ALA A 58 4.62 -3.48 11.17
CA ALA A 58 6.01 -3.26 10.78
C ALA A 58 6.51 -1.91 11.34
N ASP A 59 7.83 -1.80 11.47
CA ASP A 59 8.44 -0.56 11.95
C ASP A 59 8.31 0.57 10.92
N GLU A 60 8.52 1.80 11.37
CA GLU A 60 8.35 3.00 10.56
C GLU A 60 9.26 3.01 9.31
N ARG A 61 10.47 2.45 9.42
CA ARG A 61 11.40 2.36 8.30
C ARG A 61 10.85 1.47 7.20
N THR A 62 10.36 0.30 7.58
CA THR A 62 9.74 -0.67 6.65
C THR A 62 8.48 -0.09 6.02
N ILE A 63 7.63 0.60 6.81
CA ILE A 63 6.44 1.27 6.28
C ILE A 63 6.81 2.35 5.26
N ARG A 64 7.85 3.13 5.50
CA ARG A 64 8.35 4.13 4.54
C ARG A 64 8.89 3.49 3.27
N GLU A 65 9.58 2.36 3.38
CA GLU A 65 10.10 1.60 2.24
C GLU A 65 8.95 1.07 1.37
N VAL A 66 7.95 0.45 1.98
CA VAL A 66 6.71 0.03 1.30
C VAL A 66 6.01 1.22 0.65
N ALA A 67 5.87 2.34 1.38
CA ALA A 67 5.25 3.55 0.88
C ALA A 67 5.97 4.13 -0.36
N GLN A 68 7.29 4.05 -0.40
CA GLN A 68 8.08 4.52 -1.54
C GLN A 68 7.84 3.67 -2.78
N LEU A 69 7.82 2.34 -2.65
CA LEU A 69 7.50 1.42 -3.74
C LEU A 69 6.09 1.66 -4.30
N ILE A 70 5.12 1.90 -3.43
CA ILE A 70 3.75 2.19 -3.83
C ILE A 70 3.66 3.54 -4.53
N ASN A 71 4.33 4.57 -4.01
CA ASN A 71 4.33 5.91 -4.60
C ASN A 71 4.82 5.92 -6.05
N ASP A 72 5.80 5.08 -6.39
CA ASP A 72 6.35 4.96 -7.73
C ASP A 72 5.35 4.37 -8.74
N GLU A 73 4.36 3.63 -8.26
CA GLU A 73 3.31 2.99 -9.07
C GLU A 73 2.02 3.82 -9.17
N MET A 74 1.93 4.93 -8.42
CA MET A 74 0.72 5.74 -8.35
C MET A 74 0.59 6.75 -9.49
N ARG A 75 -0.66 7.04 -9.84
CA ARG A 75 -1.01 8.12 -10.77
C ARG A 75 -1.03 9.47 -10.04
N ASP A 76 -0.89 10.56 -10.82
CA ASP A 76 -0.86 11.93 -10.26
C ASP A 76 -2.14 12.34 -9.51
N HIS A 77 -3.27 11.76 -9.86
CA HIS A 77 -4.57 12.09 -9.28
C HIS A 77 -5.03 11.14 -8.17
N ASP A 78 -4.28 10.06 -7.92
CA ASP A 78 -4.56 9.17 -6.80
C ASP A 78 -4.04 9.77 -5.51
N LEU A 79 -4.69 9.46 -4.39
CA LEU A 79 -4.31 9.95 -3.08
C LEU A 79 -3.76 8.80 -2.24
N PHE A 80 -2.74 9.09 -1.48
CA PHE A 80 -2.01 8.11 -0.71
C PHE A 80 -1.69 8.62 0.68
N GLY A 81 -1.86 7.79 1.70
CA GLY A 81 -1.58 8.17 3.06
C GLY A 81 -1.57 7.01 4.05
N LEU A 82 -1.18 7.34 5.27
CA LEU A 82 -1.34 6.46 6.42
C LEU A 82 -2.80 6.51 6.89
N ALA A 83 -3.43 5.35 6.99
CA ALA A 83 -4.77 5.25 7.59
C ALA A 83 -4.69 5.08 9.10
N ASP A 84 -3.78 4.23 9.55
CA ASP A 84 -3.42 3.97 10.96
C ASP A 84 -1.95 3.53 11.04
N GLU A 85 -1.47 3.16 12.23
CA GLU A 85 -0.14 2.57 12.41
C GLU A 85 -0.01 1.29 11.58
N GLY A 86 1.02 1.24 10.74
CA GLY A 86 1.31 0.09 9.87
C GLY A 86 0.38 -0.10 8.68
N THR A 87 -0.63 0.76 8.50
CA THR A 87 -1.63 0.64 7.44
C THR A 87 -1.53 1.82 6.47
N LEU A 88 -1.19 1.51 5.23
CA LEU A 88 -1.19 2.46 4.12
C LEU A 88 -2.51 2.35 3.35
N SER A 89 -2.96 3.43 2.77
CA SER A 89 -4.20 3.43 1.99
C SER A 89 -4.12 4.35 0.78
N LEU A 90 -4.75 3.90 -0.32
CA LEU A 90 -4.89 4.66 -1.56
C LEU A 90 -6.35 4.94 -1.84
N VAL A 91 -6.64 6.15 -2.27
CA VAL A 91 -7.95 6.55 -2.79
C VAL A 91 -7.87 6.66 -4.31
N LEU A 92 -8.55 5.74 -4.99
CA LEU A 92 -8.63 5.66 -6.44
C LEU A 92 -9.95 6.29 -6.91
N ARG A 93 -9.87 7.51 -7.45
CA ARG A 93 -11.03 8.26 -7.90
C ARG A 93 -11.58 7.72 -9.23
N GLY A 94 -12.90 7.65 -9.36
CA GLY A 94 -13.56 7.18 -10.58
C GLY A 94 -13.25 5.71 -10.93
N THR A 95 -12.78 4.93 -9.96
CA THR A 95 -12.32 3.57 -10.15
C THR A 95 -13.33 2.60 -9.55
N ASP A 96 -13.74 1.61 -10.34
CA ASP A 96 -14.56 0.49 -9.89
C ASP A 96 -13.71 -0.62 -9.25
N TYR A 97 -14.38 -1.63 -8.70
CA TYR A 97 -13.72 -2.73 -8.01
C TYR A 97 -12.77 -3.51 -8.92
N SER A 98 -13.18 -3.85 -10.15
CA SER A 98 -12.35 -4.62 -11.08
C SER A 98 -11.05 -3.89 -11.45
N ARG A 99 -11.13 -2.57 -11.60
CA ARG A 99 -9.94 -1.75 -11.85
C ARG A 99 -9.07 -1.62 -10.60
N SER A 100 -9.66 -1.56 -9.41
CA SER A 100 -8.89 -1.54 -8.16
C SER A 100 -8.14 -2.85 -7.93
N VAL A 101 -8.71 -4.00 -8.31
CA VAL A 101 -8.02 -5.31 -8.26
C VAL A 101 -6.76 -5.28 -9.16
N ARG A 102 -6.84 -4.73 -10.36
CA ARG A 102 -5.65 -4.58 -11.24
C ARG A 102 -4.57 -3.70 -10.65
N VAL A 103 -4.97 -2.67 -9.89
CA VAL A 103 -3.99 -1.85 -9.16
C VAL A 103 -3.33 -2.67 -8.07
N VAL A 104 -4.11 -3.46 -7.32
CA VAL A 104 -3.59 -4.39 -6.29
C VAL A 104 -2.60 -5.38 -6.90
N ASP A 105 -2.93 -6.02 -8.04
CA ASP A 105 -2.04 -6.96 -8.73
C ASP A 105 -0.71 -6.32 -9.13
N ARG A 106 -0.74 -5.09 -9.63
CA ARG A 106 0.46 -4.34 -9.98
C ARG A 106 1.32 -3.99 -8.77
N LEU A 107 0.69 -3.55 -7.68
CA LEU A 107 1.37 -3.27 -6.41
C LEU A 107 1.98 -4.54 -5.83
N LEU A 108 1.22 -5.65 -5.85
CA LEU A 108 1.70 -6.96 -5.39
C LEU A 108 2.98 -7.36 -6.14
N SER A 109 2.96 -7.34 -7.48
CA SER A 109 4.12 -7.67 -8.31
C SER A 109 5.34 -6.81 -7.95
N ARG A 110 5.14 -5.54 -7.67
CA ARG A 110 6.22 -4.62 -7.27
C ARG A 110 6.78 -4.96 -5.90
N LEU A 111 5.92 -5.29 -4.94
CA LEU A 111 6.29 -5.66 -3.58
C LEU A 111 6.98 -7.01 -3.51
N GLU A 112 6.53 -8.00 -4.30
CA GLU A 112 7.12 -9.34 -4.36
C GLU A 112 8.54 -9.36 -4.96
N THR A 113 8.83 -8.44 -5.88
CA THR A 113 10.16 -8.32 -6.48
C THR A 113 11.17 -7.55 -5.63
N HIS A 114 10.70 -6.92 -4.56
CA HIS A 114 11.54 -6.12 -3.67
C HIS A 114 12.10 -6.97 -2.52
N GLN A 115 13.38 -6.79 -2.20
CA GLN A 115 14.02 -7.44 -1.05
C GLN A 115 13.99 -6.50 0.16
N PHE A 116 13.19 -6.86 1.14
CA PHE A 116 13.13 -6.14 2.42
C PHE A 116 14.23 -6.62 3.36
N ALA A 117 14.75 -5.69 4.19
CA ALA A 117 15.80 -6.00 5.16
C ALA A 117 15.36 -6.99 6.26
N MET A 118 14.05 -7.14 6.48
CA MET A 118 13.46 -8.03 7.48
C MET A 118 12.27 -8.78 6.89
N PRO A 119 11.99 -10.01 7.38
CA PRO A 119 10.79 -10.74 6.99
C PRO A 119 9.52 -9.95 7.36
N ILE A 120 8.71 -9.66 6.37
CA ILE A 120 7.42 -8.97 6.54
C ILE A 120 6.31 -9.72 5.82
N GLN A 121 5.09 -9.43 6.22
CA GLN A 121 3.88 -9.86 5.53
C GLN A 121 3.12 -8.62 5.11
N ILE A 122 2.66 -8.60 3.88
CA ILE A 122 1.87 -7.50 3.33
C ILE A 122 0.55 -8.09 2.83
N ALA A 123 -0.55 -7.57 3.35
CA ALA A 123 -1.89 -7.89 2.89
C ALA A 123 -2.49 -6.68 2.17
N LEU A 124 -3.05 -6.90 0.99
CA LEU A 124 -3.69 -5.87 0.18
C LEU A 124 -5.16 -6.20 0.01
N GLY A 125 -6.02 -5.26 0.35
CA GLY A 125 -7.46 -5.35 0.14
C GLY A 125 -8.00 -4.13 -0.57
N ALA A 126 -9.17 -4.27 -1.21
CA ALA A 126 -9.82 -3.15 -1.86
C ALA A 126 -11.33 -3.16 -1.60
N ALA A 127 -11.90 -1.99 -1.40
CA ALA A 127 -13.34 -1.78 -1.30
C ALA A 127 -13.78 -0.62 -2.20
N CYS A 128 -14.94 -0.75 -2.83
CA CYS A 128 -15.49 0.23 -3.77
C CYS A 128 -16.78 0.83 -3.25
N TYR A 129 -16.87 2.15 -3.27
CA TYR A 129 -18.12 2.88 -3.12
C TYR A 129 -18.88 2.92 -4.47
N PRO A 130 -20.19 2.69 -4.51
CA PRO A 130 -21.09 2.31 -3.42
C PRO A 130 -21.23 0.79 -3.21
N MET A 131 -20.48 -0.03 -3.95
CA MET A 131 -20.68 -1.49 -4.06
C MET A 131 -20.53 -2.22 -2.71
N HIS A 132 -19.49 -1.89 -1.93
CA HIS A 132 -19.18 -2.61 -0.70
C HIS A 132 -19.59 -1.85 0.56
N ALA A 133 -19.54 -0.53 0.51
CA ALA A 133 -19.94 0.33 1.63
C ALA A 133 -20.15 1.78 1.18
N MET A 134 -20.81 2.55 2.05
CA MET A 134 -21.17 3.95 1.82
C MET A 134 -20.29 4.95 2.59
N GLY A 135 -19.53 4.50 3.58
CA GLY A 135 -18.72 5.33 4.46
C GLY A 135 -17.25 4.95 4.48
N ALA A 136 -16.38 5.88 4.83
CA ALA A 136 -14.93 5.70 4.84
C ALA A 136 -14.47 4.55 5.77
N GLU A 137 -14.96 4.52 6.99
CA GLU A 137 -14.60 3.47 7.97
C GLU A 137 -15.15 2.09 7.56
N SER A 138 -16.33 2.06 6.95
CA SER A 138 -16.93 0.82 6.46
C SER A 138 -16.16 0.26 5.25
N LEU A 139 -15.72 1.12 4.33
CA LEU A 139 -14.86 0.74 3.20
C LEU A 139 -13.53 0.18 3.70
N LYS A 140 -12.90 0.86 4.64
CA LYS A 140 -11.64 0.41 5.24
C LYS A 140 -11.79 -0.95 5.91
N ARG A 141 -12.81 -1.11 6.75
CA ARG A 141 -13.09 -2.36 7.46
C ARG A 141 -13.37 -3.50 6.48
N TRP A 142 -14.12 -3.23 5.42
CA TRP A 142 -14.41 -4.22 4.40
C TRP A 142 -13.13 -4.68 3.67
N ALA A 143 -12.28 -3.73 3.25
CA ALA A 143 -11.02 -4.02 2.57
C ALA A 143 -10.05 -4.83 3.46
N LEU A 144 -9.95 -4.51 4.75
CA LEU A 144 -9.12 -5.26 5.72
C LEU A 144 -9.66 -6.68 5.97
N ALA A 145 -10.98 -6.84 6.03
CA ALA A 145 -11.61 -8.14 6.27
C ALA A 145 -11.56 -9.07 5.04
N HIS A 146 -11.35 -8.51 3.83
CA HIS A 146 -11.35 -9.26 2.58
C HIS A 146 -10.07 -8.95 1.78
N PRO A 147 -8.91 -9.41 2.23
CA PRO A 147 -7.67 -9.22 1.46
C PRO A 147 -7.77 -9.94 0.12
N ILE A 148 -7.38 -9.24 -0.94
CA ILE A 148 -7.34 -9.76 -2.31
C ILE A 148 -6.03 -10.52 -2.53
N ALA A 149 -4.94 -10.00 -1.97
CA ALA A 149 -3.61 -10.52 -2.16
C ALA A 149 -2.79 -10.40 -0.89
N CYS A 150 -1.90 -11.38 -0.68
CA CYS A 150 -0.93 -11.37 0.40
C CYS A 150 0.43 -11.76 -0.16
N CYS A 151 1.46 -11.03 0.20
CA CYS A 151 2.83 -11.43 -0.08
C CYS A 151 3.68 -11.47 1.20
N ARG A 152 4.71 -12.29 1.14
CA ARG A 152 5.73 -12.34 2.17
C ARG A 152 7.01 -11.79 1.56
N GLY A 153 7.46 -10.65 2.05
CA GLY A 153 8.78 -10.14 1.74
C GLY A 153 9.79 -10.94 2.56
N CYS A 154 10.47 -11.91 1.94
CA CYS A 154 11.45 -12.74 2.62
C CYS A 154 12.85 -12.40 2.15
N ILE A 155 13.77 -12.31 3.12
CA ILE A 155 15.10 -12.88 2.92
C ILE A 155 14.87 -14.39 3.01
N ASP A 156 15.24 -15.16 1.99
CA ASP A 156 15.28 -16.62 2.11
C ASP A 156 16.03 -16.96 3.40
N PRO A 157 15.47 -17.80 4.29
CA PRO A 157 16.21 -18.25 5.44
C PRO A 157 17.48 -18.91 4.90
N PRO A 158 18.65 -18.65 5.50
CA PRO A 158 19.88 -19.31 5.09
C PRO A 158 19.60 -20.83 5.13
N ASP A 159 19.95 -21.47 4.03
CA ASP A 159 19.71 -22.89 3.79
C ASP A 159 20.22 -23.71 4.99
N MET A 160 19.32 -24.11 5.88
CA MET A 160 19.67 -24.89 7.09
C MET A 160 20.20 -26.30 6.74
N ASN A 161 20.15 -26.70 5.47
CA ASN A 161 20.72 -27.94 4.99
C ASN A 161 22.23 -27.86 4.70
N ALA A 162 22.84 -26.69 4.68
CA ALA A 162 24.28 -26.57 4.44
C ALA A 162 25.13 -26.88 5.68
N ILE A 163 24.56 -26.99 6.88
CA ILE A 163 25.28 -27.19 8.13
C ILE A 163 25.51 -28.69 8.42
N ASN A 164 24.74 -29.60 7.81
CA ASN A 164 24.87 -31.05 8.06
C ASN A 164 25.73 -31.82 7.04
N ALA A 165 26.43 -31.15 6.13
CA ALA A 165 27.28 -31.81 5.14
C ALA A 165 28.78 -31.84 5.49
N LYS A 166 29.14 -31.55 6.75
CA LYS A 166 30.53 -31.70 7.26
C LYS A 166 30.54 -32.33 8.64
N ASN A 167 30.29 -33.64 8.66
CA ASN A 167 30.86 -34.56 9.64
C ASN A 167 31.04 -35.91 8.97
#